data_c2554fcc3546d863dd75c6a3190af99f
#
_entry.id   c2554fcc3546d863dd75c6a3190af99f
#
_cell.length_a   1.000
_cell.length_b   1.000
_cell.length_c   1.000
_cell.angle_alpha   90.00
_cell.angle_beta   90.00
_cell.angle_gamma   90.00
#
_symmetry.space_group_name_H-M   'P 1'
#
loop_
_entity.id
_entity.type
_entity.pdbx_description
1 polymer ?
#
loop_
_entity_poly.entity_id
_entity_poly.type
_entity_poly.pdbx_seq_one_letter_code
_entity_poly.pdbx_strand_id
1 'polypeptide(L)'
;MRYFFILFAALFLLNTSSTLHAQVRVNLDFNLGNQPAWGPTGYDYVDYYYLPDIEVYYNVPQHRYYYYNRGRWIGSANLPSRFRHFDFYNSYKVVVNEREPWRNHNIYREKYSSYRGRHDQQPIRDSRDSKYFVNRNHPEHNNWLQQQKHDNGNHNGWNKENNGKGGKKDHKQKNDRGKNKI
;
A
#
# COMPACT_ATOMS: atom_id res chain seq x y z
N MET A 1 -41.48 53.17 5.26
CA MET A 1 -41.15 52.14 4.25
C MET A 1 -39.65 51.98 3.99
N ARG A 2 -38.80 53.02 4.02
CA ARG A 2 -37.36 52.89 3.75
C ARG A 2 -36.61 52.02 4.79
N TYR A 3 -36.98 52.03 6.03
CA TYR A 3 -36.30 51.23 7.11
C TYR A 3 -36.72 49.78 7.13
N PHE A 4 -37.87 49.43 6.59
CA PHE A 4 -38.38 48.05 6.49
C PHE A 4 -37.57 47.23 5.47
N PHE A 5 -37.09 47.86 4.39
CA PHE A 5 -36.22 47.20 3.40
C PHE A 5 -34.80 46.97 3.95
N ILE A 6 -34.31 47.86 4.76
CA ILE A 6 -32.98 47.71 5.38
C ILE A 6 -32.99 46.54 6.39
N LEU A 7 -34.04 46.42 7.21
CA LEU A 7 -34.20 45.35 8.17
C LEU A 7 -34.33 43.98 7.48
N PHE A 8 -35.04 43.93 6.35
CA PHE A 8 -35.23 42.70 5.57
C PHE A 8 -33.95 42.25 4.86
N ALA A 9 -33.17 43.20 4.37
CA ALA A 9 -31.84 42.90 3.77
C ALA A 9 -30.83 42.42 4.80
N ALA A 10 -30.85 42.94 6.02
CA ALA A 10 -29.96 42.49 7.12
C ALA A 10 -30.31 41.08 7.59
N LEU A 11 -31.59 40.67 7.54
CA LEU A 11 -32.05 39.34 7.93
C LEU A 11 -31.67 38.25 6.90
N PHE A 12 -31.48 38.66 5.63
CA PHE A 12 -31.11 37.72 4.55
C PHE A 12 -29.60 37.42 4.53
N LEU A 13 -28.76 38.26 5.13
CA LEU A 13 -27.32 38.07 5.20
C LEU A 13 -26.85 37.13 6.32
N LEU A 14 -27.75 36.72 7.23
CA LEU A 14 -27.43 35.85 8.38
C LEU A 14 -27.55 34.35 8.08
N ASN A 15 -27.96 33.93 6.88
CA ASN A 15 -28.22 32.52 6.58
C ASN A 15 -27.15 31.83 5.70
N THR A 16 -25.97 32.38 5.53
CA THR A 16 -24.87 31.68 4.85
C THR A 16 -24.01 30.92 5.85
N SER A 17 -24.59 29.97 6.56
CA SER A 17 -23.82 28.95 7.27
C SER A 17 -23.25 27.98 6.24
N SER A 18 -22.11 28.32 5.65
CA SER A 18 -21.33 27.36 4.87
C SER A 18 -20.79 26.32 5.84
N THR A 19 -21.44 25.16 5.90
CA THR A 19 -20.86 23.97 6.52
C THR A 19 -19.65 23.57 5.70
N LEU A 20 -18.47 24.03 6.13
CA LEU A 20 -17.19 23.49 5.66
C LEU A 20 -17.13 22.04 6.10
N HIS A 21 -17.56 21.13 5.23
CA HIS A 21 -17.22 19.72 5.36
C HIS A 21 -15.72 19.63 5.10
N ALA A 22 -14.93 19.65 6.15
CA ALA A 22 -13.55 19.21 6.11
C ALA A 22 -13.58 17.71 5.73
N GLN A 23 -13.41 17.42 4.45
CA GLN A 23 -13.16 16.07 4.00
C GLN A 23 -11.78 15.69 4.51
N VAL A 24 -11.74 14.99 5.62
CA VAL A 24 -10.53 14.28 6.05
C VAL A 24 -10.31 13.17 5.01
N ARG A 25 -9.45 13.43 4.03
CA ARG A 25 -8.91 12.38 3.18
C ARG A 25 -7.94 11.59 4.03
N VAL A 26 -8.40 10.48 4.57
CA VAL A 26 -7.51 9.47 5.11
C VAL A 26 -6.86 8.80 3.90
N ASN A 27 -5.70 9.29 3.50
CA ASN A 27 -4.83 8.55 2.60
C ASN A 27 -4.29 7.38 3.42
N LEU A 28 -4.89 6.22 3.26
CA LEU A 28 -4.32 4.97 3.73
C LEU A 28 -3.15 4.67 2.79
N ASP A 29 -1.99 5.20 3.10
CA ASP A 29 -0.77 4.88 2.38
C ASP A 29 -0.36 3.45 2.78
N PHE A 30 -0.52 2.52 1.85
CA PHE A 30 -0.03 1.16 2.01
C PHE A 30 1.34 1.09 1.36
N ASN A 31 2.37 0.71 2.12
CA ASN A 31 3.71 0.49 1.54
C ASN A 31 4.22 -0.94 1.71
N LEU A 32 3.31 -1.90 1.93
CA LEU A 32 3.62 -3.30 2.18
C LEU A 32 4.52 -3.92 1.09
N GLY A 33 4.28 -3.57 -0.19
CA GLY A 33 5.09 -4.04 -1.32
C GLY A 33 6.55 -3.57 -1.29
N ASN A 34 6.84 -2.45 -0.60
CA ASN A 34 8.16 -1.83 -0.49
C ASN A 34 8.85 -2.12 0.85
N GLN A 35 8.15 -2.70 1.81
CA GLN A 35 8.76 -3.11 3.06
C GLN A 35 9.82 -4.19 2.79
N PRO A 36 10.94 -4.22 3.52
CA PRO A 36 11.87 -5.32 3.40
C PRO A 36 11.24 -6.62 3.89
N ALA A 37 11.57 -7.75 3.26
CA ALA A 37 11.00 -9.05 3.60
C ALA A 37 11.32 -9.51 5.04
N TRP A 38 12.33 -8.94 5.66
CA TRP A 38 12.66 -9.14 7.07
C TRP A 38 11.81 -8.27 8.02
N GLY A 39 11.01 -7.32 7.51
CA GLY A 39 10.07 -6.55 8.32
C GLY A 39 9.04 -7.45 9.01
N PRO A 40 8.52 -7.06 10.19
CA PRO A 40 7.52 -7.83 10.90
C PRO A 40 6.17 -7.77 10.19
N THR A 41 5.39 -8.85 10.34
CA THR A 41 3.98 -8.87 9.94
C THR A 41 3.13 -7.99 10.85
N GLY A 42 1.90 -7.65 10.41
CA GLY A 42 0.94 -6.87 11.21
C GLY A 42 0.88 -5.38 10.88
N TYR A 43 1.72 -4.90 9.96
CA TYR A 43 1.80 -3.48 9.61
C TYR A 43 1.62 -3.28 8.11
N ASP A 44 0.58 -2.55 7.72
CA ASP A 44 0.30 -2.23 6.32
C ASP A 44 1.11 -1.02 5.83
N TYR A 45 1.49 -0.13 6.76
CA TYR A 45 2.32 1.03 6.50
C TYR A 45 3.41 1.20 7.54
N VAL A 46 4.64 1.50 7.10
CA VAL A 46 5.82 1.73 7.95
C VAL A 46 6.69 2.82 7.35
N ASP A 47 6.97 3.88 8.11
CA ASP A 47 7.99 4.87 7.76
C ASP A 47 9.39 4.38 8.13
N TYR A 48 9.54 3.90 9.36
CA TYR A 48 10.83 3.44 9.88
C TYR A 48 10.68 2.17 10.69
N TYR A 49 11.69 1.33 10.60
CA TYR A 49 12.00 0.30 11.57
C TYR A 49 13.13 0.77 12.47
N TYR A 50 12.92 0.79 13.79
CA TYR A 50 13.99 0.90 14.76
C TYR A 50 14.48 -0.51 15.14
N LEU A 51 15.79 -0.72 15.08
CA LEU A 51 16.47 -1.98 15.36
C LEU A 51 17.18 -1.85 16.73
N PRO A 52 16.57 -2.30 17.84
CA PRO A 52 17.09 -2.06 19.19
C PRO A 52 18.48 -2.66 19.43
N ASP A 53 18.78 -3.81 18.81
CA ASP A 53 20.05 -4.53 19.00
C ASP A 53 21.27 -3.73 18.53
N ILE A 54 21.10 -2.95 17.48
CA ILE A 54 22.17 -2.20 16.84
C ILE A 54 21.93 -0.67 16.84
N GLU A 55 20.85 -0.22 17.43
CA GLU A 55 20.47 1.19 17.56
C GLU A 55 20.43 1.94 16.21
N VAL A 56 19.87 1.29 15.19
CA VAL A 56 19.76 1.80 13.82
C VAL A 56 18.31 1.98 13.45
N TYR A 57 18.01 3.00 12.65
CA TYR A 57 16.72 3.19 12.00
C TYR A 57 16.84 2.86 10.52
N TYR A 58 15.84 2.16 9.98
CA TYR A 58 15.72 1.91 8.56
C TYR A 58 14.47 2.63 8.02
N ASN A 59 14.66 3.58 7.11
CA ASN A 59 13.57 4.26 6.42
C ASN A 59 13.08 3.39 5.28
N VAL A 60 11.82 2.96 5.33
CA VAL A 60 11.22 2.07 4.35
C VAL A 60 11.03 2.75 2.99
N PRO A 61 10.40 3.95 2.89
CA PRO A 61 10.22 4.62 1.60
C PRO A 61 11.53 4.96 0.87
N GLN A 62 12.58 5.32 1.62
CA GLN A 62 13.86 5.76 1.04
C GLN A 62 14.89 4.63 0.91
N HIS A 63 14.62 3.45 1.49
CA HIS A 63 15.57 2.33 1.56
C HIS A 63 16.93 2.72 2.16
N ARG A 64 16.90 3.51 3.25
CA ARG A 64 18.12 4.05 3.89
C ARG A 64 18.18 3.73 5.36
N TYR A 65 19.41 3.47 5.83
CA TYR A 65 19.73 3.30 7.24
C TYR A 65 20.21 4.61 7.84
N TYR A 66 19.79 4.89 9.08
CA TYR A 66 20.25 6.01 9.89
C TYR A 66 20.88 5.48 11.16
N TYR A 67 22.16 5.77 11.35
CA TYR A 67 22.94 5.29 12.48
C TYR A 67 23.86 6.37 13.03
N TYR A 68 24.17 6.26 14.33
CA TYR A 68 25.06 7.20 15.00
C TYR A 68 26.52 6.80 14.80
N ASN A 69 27.34 7.75 14.35
CA ASN A 69 28.76 7.52 14.14
C ASN A 69 29.56 8.80 14.38
N ARG A 70 30.56 8.71 15.24
CA ARG A 70 31.50 9.82 15.57
C ARG A 70 30.76 11.13 15.87
N GLY A 71 29.78 11.07 16.79
CA GLY A 71 29.07 12.27 17.26
C GLY A 71 27.93 12.78 16.38
N ARG A 72 27.60 12.10 15.27
CA ARG A 72 26.54 12.53 14.35
C ARG A 72 25.73 11.38 13.79
N TRP A 73 24.49 11.66 13.38
CA TRP A 73 23.65 10.75 12.63
C TRP A 73 24.02 10.75 11.14
N ILE A 74 24.16 9.58 10.57
CA ILE A 74 24.52 9.35 9.17
C ILE A 74 23.41 8.57 8.50
N GLY A 75 22.89 9.10 7.37
CA GLY A 75 21.98 8.39 6.47
C GLY A 75 22.76 7.72 5.34
N SER A 76 22.61 6.39 5.16
CA SER A 76 23.32 5.61 4.15
C SER A 76 22.44 4.51 3.55
N ALA A 77 22.68 4.15 2.29
CA ALA A 77 22.06 2.97 1.69
C ALA A 77 22.54 1.66 2.31
N ASN A 78 23.73 1.64 2.88
CA ASN A 78 24.34 0.44 3.47
C ASN A 78 24.67 0.64 4.94
N LEU A 79 24.58 -0.44 5.71
CA LEU A 79 25.08 -0.48 7.08
C LEU A 79 26.61 -0.44 7.12
N PRO A 80 27.19 0.13 8.20
CA PRO A 80 28.62 0.02 8.46
C PRO A 80 29.08 -1.43 8.58
N SER A 81 30.34 -1.69 8.23
CA SER A 81 30.94 -3.04 8.26
C SER A 81 30.84 -3.74 9.60
N ARG A 82 30.78 -3.00 10.73
CA ARG A 82 30.56 -3.57 12.06
C ARG A 82 29.25 -4.33 12.21
N PHE A 83 28.24 -4.04 11.35
CA PHE A 83 26.92 -4.68 11.36
C PHE A 83 26.70 -5.64 10.19
N ARG A 84 27.75 -5.98 9.41
CA ARG A 84 27.62 -6.86 8.22
C ARG A 84 27.04 -8.25 8.50
N HIS A 85 27.15 -8.74 9.74
CA HIS A 85 26.63 -10.04 10.17
C HIS A 85 25.34 -9.94 10.99
N PHE A 86 24.70 -8.76 10.98
CA PHE A 86 23.46 -8.57 11.72
C PHE A 86 22.33 -9.37 11.08
N ASP A 87 21.65 -10.18 11.91
CA ASP A 87 20.53 -11.00 11.46
C ASP A 87 19.21 -10.22 11.53
N PHE A 88 18.82 -9.66 10.39
CA PHE A 88 17.58 -8.90 10.27
C PHE A 88 16.33 -9.76 10.45
N TYR A 89 16.38 -11.04 10.07
CA TYR A 89 15.20 -11.89 10.14
C TYR A 89 14.83 -12.28 11.56
N ASN A 90 15.84 -12.55 12.39
CA ASN A 90 15.62 -12.97 13.76
C ASN A 90 15.67 -11.82 14.79
N SER A 91 16.11 -10.62 14.42
CA SER A 91 16.11 -9.49 15.34
C SER A 91 14.72 -8.89 15.52
N TYR A 92 14.49 -8.17 16.61
CA TYR A 92 13.26 -7.42 16.84
C TYR A 92 13.28 -6.06 16.12
N LYS A 93 12.16 -5.66 15.54
CA LYS A 93 11.97 -4.38 14.86
C LYS A 93 10.80 -3.65 15.50
N VAL A 94 11.01 -2.40 15.85
CA VAL A 94 9.95 -1.50 16.32
C VAL A 94 9.51 -0.62 15.16
N VAL A 95 8.22 -0.61 14.86
CA VAL A 95 7.65 0.29 13.86
C VAL A 95 7.53 1.69 14.44
N VAL A 96 8.04 2.68 13.70
CA VAL A 96 8.02 4.08 14.08
C VAL A 96 7.56 4.91 12.88
N ASN A 97 6.39 5.53 12.99
CA ASN A 97 5.81 6.39 11.96
C ASN A 97 5.90 7.87 12.37
N GLU A 98 7.12 8.28 12.74
CA GLU A 98 7.45 9.66 13.10
C GLU A 98 8.53 10.20 12.18
N ARG A 99 8.50 11.51 11.96
CA ARG A 99 9.52 12.17 11.14
C ARG A 99 10.84 12.23 11.88
N GLU A 100 11.92 11.77 11.23
CA GLU A 100 13.30 11.84 11.75
C GLU A 100 13.44 11.29 13.19
N PRO A 101 13.01 10.04 13.47
CA PRO A 101 12.92 9.53 14.83
C PRO A 101 14.25 9.48 15.57
N TRP A 102 15.39 9.49 14.84
CA TRP A 102 16.71 9.52 15.47
C TRP A 102 16.99 10.82 16.24
N ARG A 103 16.24 11.89 16.01
CA ARG A 103 16.37 13.12 16.82
C ARG A 103 16.00 12.88 18.28
N ASN A 104 15.08 11.95 18.52
CA ASN A 104 14.62 11.54 19.84
C ASN A 104 15.21 10.19 20.26
N HIS A 105 16.41 9.84 19.77
CA HIS A 105 16.99 8.51 19.92
C HIS A 105 17.07 8.04 21.38
N ASN A 106 17.41 8.91 22.31
CA ASN A 106 17.51 8.53 23.72
C ASN A 106 16.18 7.98 24.28
N ILE A 107 15.04 8.56 23.84
CA ILE A 107 13.71 8.09 24.22
C ILE A 107 13.45 6.69 23.65
N TYR A 108 13.76 6.46 22.38
CA TYR A 108 13.58 5.15 21.75
C TYR A 108 14.48 4.09 22.36
N ARG A 109 15.75 4.42 22.59
CA ARG A 109 16.73 3.52 23.19
C ARG A 109 16.31 3.05 24.58
N GLU A 110 15.80 3.95 25.42
CA GLU A 110 15.30 3.63 26.75
C GLU A 110 14.01 2.81 26.67
N LYS A 111 13.00 3.34 25.98
CA LYS A 111 11.65 2.74 25.84
C LYS A 111 11.70 1.32 25.30
N TYR A 112 12.60 1.04 24.36
CA TYR A 112 12.66 -0.24 23.66
C TYR A 112 13.92 -1.06 24.05
N SER A 113 14.54 -0.76 25.18
CA SER A 113 15.70 -1.50 25.70
C SER A 113 15.39 -2.98 25.96
N SER A 114 14.20 -3.29 26.46
CA SER A 114 13.74 -4.66 26.75
C SER A 114 13.45 -5.50 25.49
N TYR A 115 13.47 -4.89 24.31
CA TYR A 115 13.27 -5.62 23.04
C TYR A 115 14.59 -6.12 22.43
N ARG A 116 15.74 -5.73 22.99
CA ARG A 116 17.04 -6.26 22.58
C ARG A 116 17.13 -7.76 22.82
N GLY A 117 17.65 -8.47 21.84
CA GLY A 117 17.79 -9.92 21.88
C GLY A 117 16.48 -10.70 21.79
N ARG A 118 15.34 -10.06 21.49
CA ARG A 118 14.09 -10.77 21.22
C ARG A 118 14.05 -11.28 19.78
N HIS A 119 13.46 -12.50 19.61
CA HIS A 119 13.40 -13.22 18.34
C HIS A 119 11.99 -13.73 18.03
N ASP A 120 10.97 -13.09 18.58
CA ASP A 120 9.58 -13.57 18.59
C ASP A 120 8.69 -12.89 17.53
N GLN A 121 9.28 -12.16 16.59
CA GLN A 121 8.53 -11.56 15.49
C GLN A 121 8.54 -12.46 14.25
N GLN A 122 7.37 -12.63 13.64
CA GLN A 122 7.25 -13.27 12.34
C GLN A 122 7.63 -12.28 11.24
N PRO A 123 8.64 -12.56 10.41
CA PRO A 123 8.98 -11.72 9.28
C PRO A 123 7.97 -11.89 8.12
N ILE A 124 7.85 -10.86 7.29
CA ILE A 124 6.99 -10.86 6.08
C ILE A 124 7.30 -12.07 5.19
N ARG A 125 8.59 -12.39 4.98
CA ARG A 125 9.03 -13.52 4.16
C ARG A 125 8.37 -14.85 4.53
N ASP A 126 8.15 -15.07 5.81
CA ASP A 126 7.69 -16.36 6.36
C ASP A 126 6.17 -16.38 6.61
N SER A 127 5.48 -15.30 6.22
CA SER A 127 4.03 -15.22 6.32
C SER A 127 3.32 -16.05 5.25
N ARG A 128 2.25 -16.73 5.64
CA ARG A 128 1.36 -17.45 4.72
C ARG A 128 0.12 -16.62 4.33
N ASP A 129 -0.03 -15.44 4.90
CA ASP A 129 -1.13 -14.55 4.55
C ASP A 129 -0.88 -13.92 3.17
N SER A 130 -1.82 -14.12 2.25
CA SER A 130 -1.73 -13.68 0.85
C SER A 130 -1.56 -12.17 0.70
N LYS A 131 -1.95 -11.36 1.68
CA LYS A 131 -1.72 -9.92 1.65
C LYS A 131 -0.23 -9.55 1.54
N TYR A 132 0.68 -10.41 2.07
CA TYR A 132 2.12 -10.18 2.00
C TYR A 132 2.75 -10.61 0.67
N PHE A 133 2.03 -11.34 -0.19
CA PHE A 133 2.54 -11.77 -1.50
C PHE A 133 2.76 -10.61 -2.46
N VAL A 134 2.16 -9.45 -2.20
CA VAL A 134 2.46 -8.19 -2.90
C VAL A 134 3.90 -7.74 -2.69
N ASN A 135 4.56 -8.18 -1.61
CA ASN A 135 5.95 -7.84 -1.32
C ASN A 135 6.89 -8.52 -2.32
N ARG A 136 7.71 -7.72 -3.02
CA ARG A 136 8.59 -8.19 -4.11
C ARG A 136 9.63 -9.23 -3.67
N ASN A 137 9.97 -9.25 -2.39
CA ASN A 137 10.95 -10.18 -1.83
C ASN A 137 10.30 -11.36 -1.11
N HIS A 138 8.97 -11.50 -1.21
CA HIS A 138 8.26 -12.65 -0.68
C HIS A 138 8.41 -13.86 -1.62
N PRO A 139 8.63 -15.10 -1.12
CA PRO A 139 8.78 -16.28 -1.96
C PRO A 139 7.59 -16.50 -2.92
N GLU A 140 6.36 -16.21 -2.49
CA GLU A 140 5.14 -16.39 -3.28
C GLU A 140 4.82 -15.22 -4.24
N HIS A 141 5.65 -14.18 -4.29
CA HIS A 141 5.37 -12.99 -5.09
C HIS A 141 5.14 -13.29 -6.58
N ASN A 142 5.97 -14.13 -7.17
CA ASN A 142 5.86 -14.47 -8.59
C ASN A 142 4.60 -15.27 -8.90
N ASN A 143 4.20 -16.21 -8.01
CA ASN A 143 2.98 -16.97 -8.14
C ASN A 143 1.75 -16.05 -8.04
N TRP A 144 1.78 -15.13 -7.09
CA TRP A 144 0.75 -14.12 -6.92
C TRP A 144 0.60 -13.23 -8.17
N LEU A 145 1.71 -12.75 -8.76
CA LEU A 145 1.67 -11.96 -10.01
C LEU A 145 1.07 -12.72 -11.19
N GLN A 146 1.33 -14.02 -11.30
CA GLN A 146 0.75 -14.86 -12.36
C GLN A 146 -0.76 -15.00 -12.19
N GLN A 147 -1.25 -15.22 -10.97
CA GLN A 147 -2.68 -15.26 -10.68
C GLN A 147 -3.39 -13.97 -11.04
N GLN A 148 -2.82 -12.81 -10.69
CA GLN A 148 -3.38 -11.50 -11.05
C GLN A 148 -3.48 -11.28 -12.57
N LYS A 149 -2.56 -11.82 -13.36
CA LYS A 149 -2.61 -11.73 -14.83
C LYS A 149 -3.72 -12.60 -15.41
N HIS A 150 -3.99 -13.75 -14.84
CA HIS A 150 -5.07 -14.64 -15.30
C HIS A 150 -6.45 -14.07 -14.99
N ASP A 151 -6.64 -13.42 -13.85
CA ASP A 151 -7.93 -12.84 -13.46
C ASP A 151 -8.32 -11.61 -14.32
N ASN A 152 -7.35 -10.83 -14.79
CA ASN A 152 -7.61 -9.67 -15.66
C ASN A 152 -8.08 -10.05 -17.08
N GLY A 153 -8.01 -11.32 -17.48
CA GLY A 153 -8.46 -11.81 -18.79
C GLY A 153 -9.93 -12.24 -18.84
N ASN A 154 -10.60 -12.45 -17.72
CA ASN A 154 -11.90 -13.11 -17.67
C ASN A 154 -13.11 -12.17 -17.48
N HIS A 155 -12.91 -10.86 -17.34
CA HIS A 155 -14.02 -9.90 -17.17
C HIS A 155 -14.60 -9.33 -18.47
N ASN A 156 -14.12 -9.70 -19.64
CA ASN A 156 -14.67 -9.24 -20.93
C ASN A 156 -15.86 -10.08 -21.45
N GLY A 157 -16.36 -11.05 -20.67
CA GLY A 157 -17.44 -11.96 -21.07
C GLY A 157 -18.85 -11.54 -20.65
N TRP A 158 -19.04 -10.56 -19.76
CA TRP A 158 -20.37 -10.29 -19.18
C TRP A 158 -21.14 -9.11 -19.77
N ASN A 159 -20.63 -8.43 -20.79
CA ASN A 159 -21.36 -7.34 -21.47
C ASN A 159 -21.84 -7.69 -22.89
N LYS A 160 -22.12 -8.96 -23.18
CA LYS A 160 -22.70 -9.39 -24.45
C LYS A 160 -24.04 -10.11 -24.29
N GLU A 161 -24.94 -9.55 -23.47
CA GLU A 161 -26.37 -9.88 -23.54
C GLU A 161 -27.18 -8.62 -23.21
N ASN A 162 -27.58 -7.94 -24.24
CA ASN A 162 -28.90 -7.34 -24.44
C ASN A 162 -28.83 -6.27 -25.54
N ASN A 163 -28.84 -6.70 -26.79
CA ASN A 163 -29.53 -5.94 -27.84
C ASN A 163 -30.05 -6.92 -28.88
N GLY A 164 -31.10 -7.64 -28.48
CA GLY A 164 -31.98 -8.31 -29.37
C GLY A 164 -33.14 -7.37 -29.70
N LYS A 165 -33.22 -6.89 -30.92
CA LYS A 165 -34.50 -6.56 -31.57
C LYS A 165 -34.35 -6.69 -33.06
N GLY A 166 -35.00 -7.70 -33.55
CA GLY A 166 -36.09 -7.52 -34.48
C GLY A 166 -35.71 -7.45 -35.94
N GLY A 167 -36.16 -8.44 -36.68
CA GLY A 167 -36.63 -8.07 -37.97
C GLY A 167 -36.23 -8.95 -39.17
N LYS A 168 -37.13 -9.84 -39.46
CA LYS A 168 -37.63 -10.26 -40.77
C LYS A 168 -36.94 -11.40 -41.50
N LYS A 169 -37.77 -12.42 -41.56
CA LYS A 169 -37.81 -13.49 -42.56
C LYS A 169 -37.79 -12.91 -43.96
N ASP A 170 -37.01 -13.45 -44.86
CA ASP A 170 -37.48 -13.67 -46.21
C ASP A 170 -36.82 -14.94 -46.78
N HIS A 171 -37.76 -15.81 -47.18
CA HIS A 171 -37.53 -16.97 -48.01
C HIS A 171 -36.94 -16.61 -49.36
N LYS A 172 -35.96 -17.33 -49.82
CA LYS A 172 -35.95 -17.74 -51.24
C LYS A 172 -35.22 -19.07 -51.44
N GLN A 173 -35.98 -19.88 -52.06
CA GLN A 173 -35.89 -21.23 -52.51
C GLN A 173 -34.96 -21.38 -53.70
N LYS A 174 -34.39 -22.59 -53.81
CA LYS A 174 -34.02 -23.34 -55.00
C LYS A 174 -32.85 -22.81 -55.88
N ASN A 175 -31.87 -23.61 -56.10
CA ASN A 175 -31.86 -24.48 -57.28
C ASN A 175 -30.71 -25.53 -57.22
N ASP A 176 -31.14 -26.71 -57.44
CA ASP A 176 -30.55 -27.95 -57.80
C ASP A 176 -29.90 -27.91 -59.17
N ARG A 177 -28.74 -28.57 -59.37
CA ARG A 177 -28.17 -29.19 -60.54
C ARG A 177 -26.71 -29.45 -60.29
N GLY A 178 -26.26 -30.64 -60.06
CA GLY A 178 -26.33 -31.82 -60.89
C GLY A 178 -25.23 -31.83 -61.96
N LYS A 179 -24.28 -32.71 -61.79
CA LYS A 179 -23.55 -33.54 -62.80
C LYS A 179 -22.08 -33.69 -62.39
N ASN A 180 -21.69 -34.86 -61.95
CA ASN A 180 -21.17 -36.00 -62.67
C ASN A 180 -19.89 -35.80 -63.47
N LYS A 181 -18.99 -36.73 -63.25
CA LYS A 181 -17.90 -37.34 -64.09
C LYS A 181 -16.56 -36.65 -63.92
N ILE A 182 -15.49 -37.27 -63.69
CA ILE A 182 -15.00 -38.64 -63.97
C ILE A 182 -14.02 -38.97 -62.85
#